data_82e09376bbf080484dd09230fc3ba895
#
_entry.id   82e09376bbf080484dd09230fc3ba895
#
_cell.length_a   1.000
_cell.length_b   1.000
_cell.length_c   1.000
_cell.angle_alpha   90.00
_cell.angle_beta   90.00
_cell.angle_gamma   90.00
#
_symmetry.space_group_name_H-M   'P 1'
#
loop_
_entity.id
_entity.type
_entity.pdbx_description
1 polymer ?
#
loop_
_entity_poly.entity_id
_entity_poly.type
_entity_poly.pdbx_seq_one_letter_code
_entity_poly.pdbx_strand_id
1 'polypeptide(L)'
;MPEAPDRAIRTLDLFAGAGGLTTGLSLAPGLEVDAVCAVEFDLSAAATYTLNHGGRIEDGRVVGGSVYAGSIQDWLHEVEPVEVDLVVGGPPCQGFSTLGKQNVDDDRNFLWRRYAEAVKRSTPRYFVLENVPAFLTSPQWDVFQDELESGMLADYGIEVDILNAADYGAAQARKRVIVMGHHKDFPAPGLPTTTHEHQHRTLDEIFQDIPNTVDRVGLPEGTVTYGGVDRPGAFATRELHFGRFYTDLSLKRFASIPEKGNRFDLPDELLAPCWRKHRTGTADVMGRLHLDKPSVTIRTEFFKPEKGRYLHPTEDRAITHYEAALIQGFPENYQWVGTREEIARQIGNAVPIQLGTAIGRRLQKAFSGSLEIRDETQASRVA
;
A
#
# COMPACT_ATOMS: atom_id res chain seq x y z
N MET A 1 1.93 -12.66 -32.91
CA MET A 1 1.84 -12.12 -31.55
C MET A 1 0.73 -11.09 -31.57
N PRO A 2 -0.18 -11.04 -30.59
CA PRO A 2 -1.14 -9.95 -30.53
C PRO A 2 -0.36 -8.64 -30.38
N GLU A 3 -0.69 -7.66 -31.21
CA GLU A 3 -0.10 -6.33 -31.17
C GLU A 3 -0.32 -5.69 -29.78
N ALA A 4 0.66 -4.91 -29.31
CA ALA A 4 0.49 -4.07 -28.14
C ALA A 4 -0.75 -3.20 -28.35
N PRO A 5 -1.60 -2.99 -27.34
CA PRO A 5 -2.74 -2.13 -27.48
C PRO A 5 -2.25 -0.70 -27.76
N ASP A 6 -2.68 -0.14 -28.90
CA ASP A 6 -2.42 1.24 -29.30
C ASP A 6 -3.31 2.22 -28.50
N ARG A 7 -3.65 1.84 -27.27
CA ARG A 7 -4.53 2.52 -26.32
C ARG A 7 -4.10 2.30 -24.87
N ALA A 8 -4.60 3.14 -23.98
CA ALA A 8 -4.42 2.97 -22.55
C ALA A 8 -4.88 1.57 -22.06
N ILE A 9 -4.15 1.02 -21.09
CA ILE A 9 -4.42 -0.29 -20.49
C ILE A 9 -5.64 -0.16 -19.58
N ARG A 10 -6.74 -0.79 -19.97
CA ARG A 10 -7.97 -0.82 -19.18
C ARG A 10 -7.77 -1.64 -17.92
N THR A 11 -7.84 -0.99 -16.78
CA THR A 11 -7.48 -1.58 -15.48
C THR A 11 -8.66 -1.58 -14.53
N LEU A 12 -8.90 -2.72 -13.88
CA LEU A 12 -9.80 -2.87 -12.74
C LEU A 12 -8.95 -2.94 -11.45
N ASP A 13 -9.15 -2.00 -10.52
CA ASP A 13 -8.45 -1.95 -9.25
C ASP A 13 -9.38 -2.40 -8.11
N LEU A 14 -9.11 -3.55 -7.51
CA LEU A 14 -9.91 -4.15 -6.46
C LEU A 14 -9.26 -3.96 -5.09
N PHE A 15 -10.06 -3.62 -4.07
CA PHE A 15 -9.55 -3.23 -2.76
C PHE A 15 -8.59 -2.03 -2.89
N ALA A 16 -8.98 -1.08 -3.70
CA ALA A 16 -8.11 -0.05 -4.26
C ALA A 16 -7.49 0.89 -3.21
N GLY A 17 -8.08 0.97 -2.01
CA GLY A 17 -7.62 1.88 -0.96
C GLY A 17 -7.56 3.32 -1.46
N ALA A 18 -6.48 4.01 -1.14
CA ALA A 18 -6.21 5.35 -1.66
C ALA A 18 -5.60 5.36 -3.07
N GLY A 19 -5.46 4.23 -3.76
CA GLY A 19 -4.91 4.19 -5.13
C GLY A 19 -3.39 4.11 -5.23
N GLY A 20 -2.69 3.66 -4.18
CA GLY A 20 -1.23 3.59 -4.20
C GLY A 20 -0.67 2.70 -5.31
N LEU A 21 -1.28 1.55 -5.58
CA LEU A 21 -0.85 0.65 -6.65
C LEU A 21 -1.11 1.27 -8.03
N THR A 22 -2.33 1.75 -8.29
CA THR A 22 -2.69 2.41 -9.56
C THR A 22 -1.82 3.66 -9.81
N THR A 23 -1.56 4.49 -8.78
CA THR A 23 -0.62 5.62 -8.90
C THR A 23 0.78 5.14 -9.29
N GLY A 24 1.28 4.09 -8.64
CA GLY A 24 2.57 3.50 -8.99
C GLY A 24 2.62 3.01 -10.44
N LEU A 25 1.60 2.31 -10.90
CA LEU A 25 1.48 1.84 -12.29
C LEU A 25 1.50 3.02 -13.28
N SER A 26 0.72 4.08 -13.01
CA SER A 26 0.61 5.27 -13.87
C SER A 26 1.93 6.06 -13.96
N LEU A 27 2.84 5.90 -13.00
CA LEU A 27 4.17 6.49 -13.03
C LEU A 27 5.21 5.64 -13.79
N ALA A 28 4.83 4.45 -14.27
CA ALA A 28 5.72 3.63 -15.06
C ALA A 28 5.86 4.20 -16.49
N PRO A 29 7.08 4.52 -16.96
CA PRO A 29 7.27 5.07 -18.29
C PRO A 29 6.72 4.17 -19.39
N GLY A 30 5.93 4.71 -20.29
CA GLY A 30 5.35 3.99 -21.43
C GLY A 30 4.17 3.07 -21.08
N LEU A 31 3.67 3.09 -19.85
CA LEU A 31 2.43 2.44 -19.46
C LEU A 31 1.35 3.50 -19.23
N GLU A 32 0.39 3.59 -20.12
CA GLU A 32 -0.78 4.42 -19.95
C GLU A 32 -1.90 3.58 -19.30
N VAL A 33 -2.32 3.97 -18.09
CA VAL A 33 -3.32 3.26 -17.30
C VAL A 33 -4.66 3.99 -17.36
N ASP A 34 -5.69 3.30 -17.83
CA ASP A 34 -7.08 3.73 -17.75
C ASP A 34 -7.78 2.91 -16.63
N ALA A 35 -7.96 3.51 -15.47
CA ALA A 35 -8.68 2.91 -14.35
C ALA A 35 -10.19 2.92 -14.64
N VAL A 36 -10.66 1.95 -15.44
CA VAL A 36 -12.06 1.86 -15.88
C VAL A 36 -13.03 1.59 -14.74
N CYS A 37 -12.57 0.94 -13.66
CA CYS A 37 -13.29 0.77 -12.41
C CYS A 37 -12.31 0.52 -11.26
N ALA A 38 -12.60 1.12 -10.10
CA ALA A 38 -11.98 0.75 -8.83
C ALA A 38 -13.09 0.34 -7.84
N VAL A 39 -12.81 -0.63 -6.99
CA VAL A 39 -13.74 -1.09 -5.94
C VAL A 39 -13.09 -0.86 -4.58
N GLU A 40 -13.71 -0.02 -3.75
CA GLU A 40 -13.22 0.30 -2.42
C GLU A 40 -14.39 0.47 -1.43
N PHE A 41 -14.27 -0.22 -0.29
CA PHE A 41 -15.33 -0.25 0.74
C PHE A 41 -15.31 1.00 1.64
N ASP A 42 -14.12 1.51 1.97
CA ASP A 42 -13.98 2.70 2.82
C ASP A 42 -14.27 3.97 2.01
N LEU A 43 -15.34 4.67 2.36
CA LEU A 43 -15.79 5.86 1.62
C LEU A 43 -14.75 6.99 1.59
N SER A 44 -13.90 7.13 2.62
CA SER A 44 -12.85 8.14 2.63
C SER A 44 -11.73 7.77 1.67
N ALA A 45 -11.36 6.48 1.62
CA ALA A 45 -10.39 5.97 0.67
C ALA A 45 -10.92 6.03 -0.76
N ALA A 46 -12.18 5.68 -0.99
CA ALA A 46 -12.83 5.80 -2.29
C ALA A 46 -12.88 7.25 -2.80
N ALA A 47 -13.18 8.23 -1.92
CA ALA A 47 -13.12 9.65 -2.25
C ALA A 47 -11.70 10.11 -2.59
N THR A 48 -10.71 9.67 -1.82
CA THR A 48 -9.29 9.91 -2.09
C THR A 48 -8.88 9.34 -3.45
N TYR A 49 -9.22 8.08 -3.71
CA TYR A 49 -8.97 7.44 -5.02
C TYR A 49 -9.60 8.24 -6.15
N THR A 50 -10.90 8.57 -6.02
CA THR A 50 -11.64 9.34 -7.03
C THR A 50 -10.93 10.62 -7.41
N LEU A 51 -10.49 11.42 -6.43
CA LEU A 51 -9.83 12.72 -6.68
C LEU A 51 -8.50 12.59 -7.41
N ASN A 52 -7.79 11.49 -7.23
CA ASN A 52 -6.47 11.28 -7.84
C ASN A 52 -6.52 10.50 -9.16
N HIS A 53 -7.67 9.90 -9.50
CA HIS A 53 -7.85 9.06 -10.68
C HIS A 53 -9.12 9.45 -11.46
N GLY A 54 -9.12 10.65 -12.03
CA GLY A 54 -10.15 11.14 -12.97
C GLY A 54 -11.33 11.88 -12.34
N GLY A 55 -11.39 12.02 -11.03
CA GLY A 55 -12.39 12.84 -10.34
C GLY A 55 -11.94 14.29 -10.11
N ARG A 56 -12.86 15.09 -9.60
CA ARG A 56 -12.64 16.49 -9.26
C ARG A 56 -13.62 16.95 -8.18
N ILE A 57 -13.42 18.16 -7.67
CA ILE A 57 -14.37 18.81 -6.76
C ILE A 57 -15.22 19.80 -7.54
N GLU A 58 -16.55 19.65 -7.43
CA GLU A 58 -17.54 20.60 -7.94
C GLU A 58 -18.53 20.93 -6.81
N ASP A 59 -18.71 22.21 -6.53
CA ASP A 59 -19.60 22.71 -5.46
C ASP A 59 -19.43 21.99 -4.12
N GLY A 60 -18.18 21.74 -3.72
CA GLY A 60 -17.83 21.03 -2.48
C GLY A 60 -18.06 19.52 -2.52
N ARG A 61 -18.43 18.95 -3.69
CA ARG A 61 -18.64 17.51 -3.86
C ARG A 61 -17.54 16.88 -4.69
N VAL A 62 -17.10 15.71 -4.28
CA VAL A 62 -16.23 14.86 -5.10
C VAL A 62 -17.08 14.16 -6.14
N VAL A 63 -16.79 14.42 -7.41
CA VAL A 63 -17.53 13.89 -8.57
C VAL A 63 -16.58 13.32 -9.63
N GLY A 64 -17.12 12.52 -10.55
CA GLY A 64 -16.33 11.87 -11.60
C GLY A 64 -15.57 10.66 -11.08
N GLY A 65 -14.59 10.22 -11.88
CA GLY A 65 -13.88 8.95 -11.63
C GLY A 65 -14.79 7.73 -11.82
N SER A 66 -14.19 6.55 -11.75
CA SER A 66 -14.89 5.28 -11.94
C SER A 66 -14.72 4.39 -10.70
N VAL A 67 -15.23 4.85 -9.55
CA VAL A 67 -15.11 4.12 -8.27
C VAL A 67 -16.46 3.59 -7.83
N TYR A 68 -16.55 2.28 -7.62
CA TYR A 68 -17.62 1.66 -6.88
C TYR A 68 -17.29 1.72 -5.38
N ALA A 69 -17.95 2.61 -4.67
CA ALA A 69 -17.77 2.84 -3.24
C ALA A 69 -18.62 1.88 -2.43
N GLY A 70 -18.20 0.63 -2.31
CA GLY A 70 -18.95 -0.44 -1.67
C GLY A 70 -18.17 -1.74 -1.56
N SER A 71 -18.83 -2.81 -1.07
CA SER A 71 -18.18 -4.10 -0.94
C SER A 71 -17.93 -4.76 -2.30
N ILE A 72 -16.88 -5.58 -2.39
CA ILE A 72 -16.59 -6.40 -3.58
C ILE A 72 -17.74 -7.40 -3.85
N GLN A 73 -18.43 -7.87 -2.82
CA GLN A 73 -19.57 -8.78 -2.95
C GLN A 73 -20.73 -8.10 -3.65
N ASP A 74 -21.08 -6.88 -3.22
CA ASP A 74 -22.16 -6.09 -3.84
C ASP A 74 -21.79 -5.73 -5.27
N TRP A 75 -20.52 -5.30 -5.52
CA TRP A 75 -20.03 -5.01 -6.86
C TRP A 75 -20.14 -6.22 -7.80
N LEU A 76 -19.73 -7.41 -7.36
CA LEU A 76 -19.85 -8.65 -8.14
C LEU A 76 -21.32 -9.01 -8.45
N HIS A 77 -22.24 -8.61 -7.59
CA HIS A 77 -23.67 -8.88 -7.77
C HIS A 77 -24.37 -7.84 -8.66
N GLU A 78 -24.01 -6.58 -8.53
CA GLU A 78 -24.73 -5.44 -9.12
C GLU A 78 -24.17 -5.00 -10.47
N VAL A 79 -22.84 -5.22 -10.69
CA VAL A 79 -22.14 -4.72 -11.86
C VAL A 79 -21.88 -5.84 -12.86
N GLU A 80 -22.29 -5.63 -14.11
CA GLU A 80 -21.98 -6.54 -15.21
C GLU A 80 -20.45 -6.69 -15.41
N PRO A 81 -19.99 -7.86 -15.91
CA PRO A 81 -18.57 -8.06 -16.18
C PRO A 81 -17.97 -6.96 -17.05
N VAL A 82 -16.85 -6.39 -16.60
CA VAL A 82 -16.12 -5.36 -17.33
C VAL A 82 -14.91 -6.02 -17.97
N GLU A 83 -14.85 -6.00 -19.31
CA GLU A 83 -13.64 -6.43 -20.01
C GLU A 83 -12.51 -5.46 -19.73
N VAL A 84 -11.39 -5.97 -19.22
CA VAL A 84 -10.19 -5.20 -18.90
C VAL A 84 -8.94 -5.94 -19.37
N ASP A 85 -7.86 -5.20 -19.54
CA ASP A 85 -6.56 -5.78 -19.88
C ASP A 85 -5.80 -6.24 -18.62
N LEU A 86 -6.07 -5.58 -17.49
CA LEU A 86 -5.37 -5.77 -16.23
C LEU A 86 -6.33 -5.72 -15.04
N VAL A 87 -6.21 -6.68 -14.13
CA VAL A 87 -6.83 -6.61 -12.80
C VAL A 87 -5.71 -6.47 -11.76
N VAL A 88 -5.83 -5.49 -10.88
CA VAL A 88 -4.89 -5.31 -9.76
C VAL A 88 -5.64 -5.27 -8.45
N GLY A 89 -4.94 -5.57 -7.34
CA GLY A 89 -5.54 -5.40 -6.02
C GLY A 89 -4.79 -6.06 -4.88
N GLY A 90 -5.12 -5.61 -3.66
CA GLY A 90 -4.58 -6.14 -2.42
C GLY A 90 -5.69 -6.62 -1.49
N PRO A 91 -6.28 -7.80 -1.71
CA PRO A 91 -7.33 -8.30 -0.83
C PRO A 91 -6.83 -8.42 0.62
N PRO A 92 -7.59 -7.92 1.63
CA PRO A 92 -7.15 -7.94 3.01
C PRO A 92 -6.97 -9.36 3.54
N CYS A 93 -5.89 -9.57 4.29
CA CYS A 93 -5.51 -10.84 4.90
C CYS A 93 -5.42 -10.67 6.43
N GLN A 94 -6.56 -10.34 7.07
CA GLN A 94 -6.55 -9.96 8.49
C GLN A 94 -6.41 -11.13 9.47
N GLY A 95 -6.77 -12.34 9.08
CA GLY A 95 -6.64 -13.54 9.91
C GLY A 95 -5.21 -14.05 10.08
N PHE A 96 -4.26 -13.63 9.24
CA PHE A 96 -2.88 -14.12 9.23
C PHE A 96 -1.86 -13.10 9.74
N SER A 97 -2.31 -11.87 10.06
CA SER A 97 -1.43 -10.88 10.69
C SER A 97 -0.99 -11.41 12.04
N THR A 98 0.33 -11.49 12.28
CA THR A 98 0.96 -11.91 13.54
C THR A 98 0.54 -11.08 14.76
N LEU A 99 -0.19 -10.00 14.56
CA LEU A 99 -0.75 -9.10 15.58
C LEU A 99 -2.28 -9.24 15.75
N GLY A 100 -2.97 -10.06 14.92
CA GLY A 100 -4.40 -10.32 15.01
C GLY A 100 -4.71 -11.63 15.75
N LYS A 101 -5.96 -11.76 16.24
CA LYS A 101 -6.49 -13.07 16.65
C LYS A 101 -6.58 -13.92 15.38
N GLN A 102 -5.77 -14.96 15.26
CA GLN A 102 -5.83 -15.93 14.18
C GLN A 102 -7.19 -16.64 14.22
N ASN A 103 -8.18 -16.08 13.55
CA ASN A 103 -9.47 -16.71 13.36
C ASN A 103 -9.54 -17.24 11.94
N VAL A 104 -9.42 -18.55 11.79
CA VAL A 104 -9.40 -19.23 10.49
C VAL A 104 -10.74 -19.07 9.75
N ASP A 105 -11.85 -18.89 10.48
CA ASP A 105 -13.21 -18.78 9.96
C ASP A 105 -13.65 -17.32 9.72
N ASP A 106 -12.73 -16.36 9.71
CA ASP A 106 -13.07 -14.96 9.42
C ASP A 106 -13.39 -14.80 7.93
N ASP A 107 -14.61 -14.35 7.60
CA ASP A 107 -15.07 -14.13 6.22
C ASP A 107 -14.11 -13.27 5.38
N ARG A 108 -13.31 -12.42 6.04
CA ARG A 108 -12.28 -11.59 5.40
C ARG A 108 -11.09 -12.39 4.87
N ASN A 109 -10.89 -13.63 5.34
CA ASN A 109 -9.86 -14.51 4.83
C ASN A 109 -10.18 -15.04 3.42
N PHE A 110 -11.46 -14.95 3.01
CA PHE A 110 -11.94 -15.39 1.72
C PHE A 110 -12.09 -14.26 0.69
N LEU A 111 -11.70 -13.02 1.03
CA LEU A 111 -11.82 -11.89 0.09
C LEU A 111 -10.92 -12.04 -1.14
N TRP A 112 -9.82 -12.78 -1.05
CA TRP A 112 -9.02 -13.14 -2.21
C TRP A 112 -9.82 -14.01 -3.22
N ARG A 113 -10.80 -14.81 -2.76
CA ARG A 113 -11.71 -15.56 -3.67
C ARG A 113 -12.59 -14.62 -4.48
N ARG A 114 -13.05 -13.51 -3.87
CA ARG A 114 -13.80 -12.48 -4.60
C ARG A 114 -12.92 -11.77 -5.62
N TYR A 115 -11.64 -11.59 -5.30
CA TYR A 115 -10.65 -11.15 -6.27
C TYR A 115 -10.52 -12.14 -7.44
N ALA A 116 -10.36 -13.45 -7.17
CA ALA A 116 -10.28 -14.49 -8.19
C ALA A 116 -11.56 -14.58 -9.05
N GLU A 117 -12.73 -14.42 -8.43
CA GLU A 117 -14.02 -14.34 -9.14
C GLU A 117 -14.07 -13.15 -10.09
N ALA A 118 -13.59 -11.99 -9.66
CA ALA A 118 -13.52 -10.81 -10.53
C ALA A 118 -12.55 -11.02 -11.69
N VAL A 119 -11.37 -11.63 -11.46
CA VAL A 119 -10.43 -12.02 -12.53
C VAL A 119 -11.11 -12.97 -13.53
N LYS A 120 -11.81 -14.02 -13.05
CA LYS A 120 -12.54 -14.96 -13.92
C LYS A 120 -13.60 -14.28 -14.77
N ARG A 121 -14.35 -13.31 -14.19
CA ARG A 121 -15.43 -12.59 -14.89
C ARG A 121 -14.90 -11.58 -15.91
N SER A 122 -13.79 -10.93 -15.62
CA SER A 122 -13.22 -9.86 -16.44
C SER A 122 -12.21 -10.36 -17.48
N THR A 123 -11.78 -11.60 -17.36
CA THR A 123 -10.83 -12.29 -18.28
C THR A 123 -9.65 -11.41 -18.73
N PRO A 124 -8.88 -10.77 -17.80
CA PRO A 124 -7.78 -9.90 -18.15
C PRO A 124 -6.61 -10.67 -18.79
N ARG A 125 -5.77 -9.98 -19.57
CA ARG A 125 -4.49 -10.54 -20.01
C ARG A 125 -3.54 -10.82 -18.86
N TYR A 126 -3.52 -9.88 -17.88
CA TYR A 126 -2.67 -9.96 -16.69
C TYR A 126 -3.44 -9.60 -15.44
N PHE A 127 -3.02 -10.16 -14.30
CA PHE A 127 -3.48 -9.69 -13.00
C PHE A 127 -2.32 -9.53 -12.02
N VAL A 128 -2.47 -8.64 -11.03
CA VAL A 128 -1.50 -8.44 -9.95
C VAL A 128 -2.23 -8.53 -8.61
N LEU A 129 -1.85 -9.49 -7.77
CA LEU A 129 -2.35 -9.59 -6.41
C LEU A 129 -1.21 -9.27 -5.44
N GLU A 130 -1.44 -8.28 -4.57
CA GLU A 130 -0.53 -7.94 -3.46
C GLU A 130 -1.06 -8.49 -2.15
N ASN A 131 -0.15 -9.00 -1.30
CA ASN A 131 -0.50 -9.42 0.05
C ASN A 131 0.70 -9.38 1.00
N VAL A 132 0.45 -9.67 2.28
CA VAL A 132 1.51 -9.82 3.29
C VAL A 132 2.24 -11.15 3.12
N PRO A 133 3.54 -11.25 3.53
CA PRO A 133 4.32 -12.50 3.40
C PRO A 133 3.66 -13.73 4.02
N ALA A 134 2.93 -13.57 5.12
CA ALA A 134 2.21 -14.65 5.78
C ALA A 134 1.13 -15.32 4.90
N PHE A 135 0.71 -14.71 3.81
CA PHE A 135 -0.21 -15.31 2.85
C PHE A 135 0.35 -16.61 2.26
N LEU A 136 1.64 -16.64 1.87
CA LEU A 136 2.28 -17.83 1.27
C LEU A 136 2.42 -19.04 2.22
N THR A 137 2.31 -18.81 3.52
CA THR A 137 2.39 -19.87 4.54
C THR A 137 1.04 -20.17 5.17
N SER A 138 -0.03 -19.63 4.61
CA SER A 138 -1.39 -19.80 5.11
C SER A 138 -2.14 -20.91 4.37
N PRO A 139 -3.12 -21.57 4.99
CA PRO A 139 -4.00 -22.52 4.30
C PRO A 139 -4.73 -21.92 3.09
N GLN A 140 -4.86 -20.58 3.03
CA GLN A 140 -5.48 -19.90 1.89
C GLN A 140 -4.61 -19.92 0.64
N TRP A 141 -3.29 -20.01 0.82
CA TRP A 141 -2.38 -20.18 -0.32
C TRP A 141 -2.56 -21.53 -1.01
N ASP A 142 -2.73 -22.60 -0.23
CA ASP A 142 -2.98 -23.94 -0.79
C ASP A 142 -4.28 -23.91 -1.61
N VAL A 143 -5.35 -23.31 -1.08
CA VAL A 143 -6.62 -23.17 -1.80
C VAL A 143 -6.48 -22.26 -3.03
N PHE A 144 -5.63 -21.22 -2.98
CA PHE A 144 -5.34 -20.39 -4.16
C PHE A 144 -4.64 -21.19 -5.26
N GLN A 145 -3.73 -22.11 -4.88
CA GLN A 145 -3.09 -23.03 -5.83
C GLN A 145 -4.09 -24.01 -6.46
N ASP A 146 -5.03 -24.55 -5.68
CA ASP A 146 -6.11 -25.41 -6.22
C ASP A 146 -6.97 -24.66 -7.26
N GLU A 147 -7.26 -23.35 -7.01
CA GLU A 147 -7.99 -22.51 -7.98
C GLU A 147 -7.20 -22.27 -9.28
N LEU A 148 -5.85 -22.28 -9.23
CA LEU A 148 -4.99 -22.21 -10.42
C LEU A 148 -4.90 -23.53 -11.16
N GLU A 149 -4.94 -24.67 -10.45
CA GLU A 149 -4.84 -25.99 -11.08
C GLU A 149 -6.12 -26.39 -11.81
N SER A 150 -7.27 -26.19 -11.17
CA SER A 150 -8.55 -26.74 -11.68
C SER A 150 -9.78 -25.88 -11.38
N GLY A 151 -9.61 -24.69 -10.78
CA GLY A 151 -10.69 -23.81 -10.35
C GLY A 151 -10.88 -22.58 -11.24
N MET A 152 -11.24 -21.46 -10.61
CA MET A 152 -11.58 -20.20 -11.29
C MET A 152 -10.41 -19.61 -12.11
N LEU A 153 -9.19 -19.86 -11.70
CA LEU A 153 -7.98 -19.32 -12.30
C LEU A 153 -7.23 -20.35 -13.19
N ALA A 154 -7.87 -21.45 -13.56
CA ALA A 154 -7.24 -22.54 -14.34
C ALA A 154 -6.70 -22.09 -15.71
N ASP A 155 -7.19 -20.97 -16.25
CA ASP A 155 -6.71 -20.42 -17.52
C ASP A 155 -5.47 -19.51 -17.35
N TYR A 156 -4.96 -19.37 -16.11
CA TYR A 156 -3.84 -18.50 -15.78
C TYR A 156 -2.62 -19.25 -15.30
N GLY A 157 -1.43 -18.73 -15.65
CA GLY A 157 -0.17 -19.03 -15.00
C GLY A 157 0.22 -17.89 -14.05
N ILE A 158 1.07 -18.16 -13.07
CA ILE A 158 1.55 -17.13 -12.13
C ILE A 158 3.05 -17.18 -11.94
N GLU A 159 3.60 -16.03 -11.54
CA GLU A 159 4.91 -15.88 -10.93
C GLU A 159 4.71 -15.16 -9.60
N VAL A 160 5.40 -15.63 -8.57
CA VAL A 160 5.20 -15.13 -7.19
C VAL A 160 6.52 -15.03 -6.45
N ASP A 161 6.70 -13.93 -5.70
CA ASP A 161 7.81 -13.79 -4.75
C ASP A 161 7.46 -12.76 -3.68
N ILE A 162 8.28 -12.73 -2.61
CA ILE A 162 8.25 -11.70 -1.57
C ILE A 162 9.21 -10.59 -1.96
N LEU A 163 8.66 -9.47 -2.43
CA LEU A 163 9.43 -8.31 -2.83
C LEU A 163 9.56 -7.31 -1.67
N ASN A 164 10.75 -6.75 -1.49
CA ASN A 164 11.00 -5.68 -0.53
C ASN A 164 10.99 -4.33 -1.28
N ALA A 165 10.07 -3.43 -0.93
CA ALA A 165 9.93 -2.15 -1.61
C ALA A 165 11.22 -1.30 -1.65
N ALA A 166 12.11 -1.45 -0.66
CA ALA A 166 13.41 -0.77 -0.64
C ALA A 166 14.28 -1.15 -1.83
N ASP A 167 14.19 -2.39 -2.32
CA ASP A 167 14.97 -2.89 -3.47
C ASP A 167 14.54 -2.23 -4.79
N TYR A 168 13.41 -1.52 -4.78
CA TYR A 168 12.82 -0.78 -5.91
C TYR A 168 12.84 0.74 -5.72
N GLY A 169 13.59 1.24 -4.73
CA GLY A 169 13.80 2.66 -4.48
C GLY A 169 12.79 3.32 -3.53
N ALA A 170 11.97 2.55 -2.81
CA ALA A 170 11.22 3.09 -1.70
C ALA A 170 12.14 3.35 -0.50
N ALA A 171 11.95 4.49 0.19
CA ALA A 171 12.66 4.76 1.44
C ALA A 171 12.07 3.99 2.63
N GLN A 172 11.59 2.77 2.38
CA GLN A 172 10.90 1.93 3.35
C GLN A 172 11.19 0.44 3.10
N ALA A 173 11.64 -0.26 4.12
CA ALA A 173 11.75 -1.72 4.14
C ALA A 173 10.36 -2.33 4.39
N ARG A 174 9.63 -2.59 3.30
CA ARG A 174 8.29 -3.17 3.32
C ARG A 174 8.22 -4.39 2.41
N LYS A 175 8.14 -5.57 3.02
CA LYS A 175 8.02 -6.83 2.29
C LYS A 175 6.57 -7.16 1.96
N ARG A 176 6.31 -7.52 0.70
CA ARG A 176 4.99 -7.92 0.19
C ARG A 176 5.11 -9.10 -0.77
N VAL A 177 4.18 -10.01 -0.66
CA VAL A 177 3.94 -10.99 -1.73
C VAL A 177 3.37 -10.24 -2.91
N ILE A 178 3.96 -10.46 -4.07
CA ILE A 178 3.43 -10.03 -5.36
C ILE A 178 3.22 -11.27 -6.20
N VAL A 179 1.97 -11.50 -6.60
CA VAL A 179 1.60 -12.51 -7.58
C VAL A 179 1.33 -11.79 -8.89
N MET A 180 2.09 -12.13 -9.93
CA MET A 180 1.88 -11.65 -11.29
C MET A 180 1.31 -12.77 -12.13
N GLY A 181 0.00 -12.68 -12.43
CA GLY A 181 -0.71 -13.66 -13.23
C GLY A 181 -0.78 -13.26 -14.70
N HIS A 182 -0.82 -14.25 -15.58
CA HIS A 182 -1.03 -14.08 -17.02
C HIS A 182 -2.00 -15.13 -17.54
N HIS A 183 -2.93 -14.75 -18.40
CA HIS A 183 -3.72 -15.70 -19.14
C HIS A 183 -2.78 -16.52 -20.03
N LYS A 184 -3.00 -17.84 -20.14
CA LYS A 184 -2.09 -18.78 -20.82
C LYS A 184 -1.86 -18.49 -22.31
N ASP A 185 -2.74 -17.68 -22.92
CA ASP A 185 -2.57 -17.20 -24.31
C ASP A 185 -1.54 -16.07 -24.43
N PHE A 186 -1.04 -15.52 -23.32
CA PHE A 186 -0.08 -14.44 -23.29
C PHE A 186 1.21 -14.84 -22.58
N PRO A 187 2.36 -14.24 -22.95
CA PRO A 187 3.62 -14.56 -22.31
C PRO A 187 3.62 -14.15 -20.83
N ALA A 188 4.30 -14.95 -20.00
CA ALA A 188 4.48 -14.64 -18.58
C ALA A 188 5.20 -13.29 -18.42
N PRO A 189 4.69 -12.36 -17.60
CA PRO A 189 5.28 -11.02 -17.46
C PRO A 189 6.64 -11.07 -16.75
N GLY A 190 6.89 -12.07 -15.90
CA GLY A 190 8.01 -12.12 -14.98
C GLY A 190 7.85 -11.13 -13.81
N LEU A 191 8.64 -11.32 -12.76
CA LEU A 191 8.68 -10.39 -11.63
C LEU A 191 9.48 -9.12 -11.95
N PRO A 192 9.23 -7.99 -11.28
CA PRO A 192 10.03 -6.78 -11.44
C PRO A 192 11.51 -7.01 -11.14
N THR A 193 12.40 -6.38 -11.91
CA THR A 193 13.83 -6.39 -11.65
C THR A 193 14.17 -5.34 -10.59
N THR A 194 14.97 -5.71 -9.59
CA THR A 194 15.47 -4.81 -8.55
C THR A 194 16.33 -3.69 -9.15
N THR A 195 16.24 -2.50 -8.56
CA THR A 195 16.98 -1.32 -9.02
C THR A 195 17.86 -0.73 -7.92
N HIS A 196 17.60 -1.04 -6.65
CA HIS A 196 18.25 -0.45 -5.48
C HIS A 196 18.72 -1.50 -4.46
N GLU A 197 18.83 -2.77 -4.84
CA GLU A 197 19.18 -3.88 -3.94
C GLU A 197 20.50 -3.67 -3.20
N HIS A 198 21.49 -3.02 -3.82
CA HIS A 198 22.80 -2.76 -3.24
C HIS A 198 22.93 -1.36 -2.61
N GLN A 199 21.99 -0.47 -2.88
CA GLN A 199 21.99 0.89 -2.36
C GLN A 199 20.56 1.37 -2.16
N HIS A 200 20.02 1.04 -1.00
CA HIS A 200 18.67 1.48 -0.63
C HIS A 200 18.63 2.99 -0.43
N ARG A 201 17.52 3.58 -0.79
CA ARG A 201 17.22 4.97 -0.50
C ARG A 201 17.05 5.19 0.99
N THR A 202 17.67 6.23 1.53
CA THR A 202 17.66 6.53 2.97
C THR A 202 16.54 7.51 3.34
N LEU A 203 16.22 7.60 4.63
CA LEU A 203 15.27 8.62 5.12
C LEU A 203 15.84 10.04 5.04
N ASP A 204 17.16 10.21 5.12
CA ASP A 204 17.80 11.52 4.97
C ASP A 204 17.45 12.16 3.62
N GLU A 205 17.44 11.36 2.54
CA GLU A 205 17.04 11.80 1.20
C GLU A 205 15.56 12.26 1.12
N ILE A 206 14.71 11.79 2.02
CA ILE A 206 13.28 12.17 2.05
C ILE A 206 13.09 13.40 2.93
N PHE A 207 13.82 13.50 4.05
CA PHE A 207 13.57 14.51 5.08
C PHE A 207 14.33 15.81 4.88
N GLN A 208 15.37 15.84 4.00
CA GLN A 208 16.22 17.01 3.81
C GLN A 208 15.46 18.30 3.46
N ASP A 209 14.33 18.19 2.74
CA ASP A 209 13.51 19.31 2.29
C ASP A 209 12.24 19.52 3.14
N ILE A 210 12.05 18.70 4.19
CA ILE A 210 10.89 18.80 5.08
C ILE A 210 11.25 19.65 6.29
N PRO A 211 10.45 20.68 6.63
CA PRO A 211 10.66 21.42 7.88
C PRO A 211 10.55 20.50 9.11
N ASN A 212 11.52 20.58 10.03
CA ASN A 212 11.47 19.81 11.27
C ASN A 212 10.34 20.29 12.20
N THR A 213 10.06 21.59 12.18
CA THR A 213 9.00 22.21 13.00
C THR A 213 7.63 22.00 12.38
N VAL A 214 6.65 21.76 13.23
CA VAL A 214 5.26 21.57 12.86
C VAL A 214 4.41 22.68 13.45
N ASP A 215 3.86 23.54 12.60
CA ASP A 215 3.22 24.80 13.00
C ASP A 215 1.74 24.63 13.43
N ARG A 216 1.14 23.48 13.17
CA ARG A 216 -0.28 23.22 13.52
C ARG A 216 -0.45 21.90 14.25
N VAL A 217 -1.58 21.78 14.95
CA VAL A 217 -2.05 20.54 15.55
C VAL A 217 -3.37 20.15 14.89
N GLY A 218 -3.41 18.94 14.30
CA GLY A 218 -4.59 18.43 13.58
C GLY A 218 -4.63 18.80 12.11
N LEU A 219 -5.63 18.27 11.42
CA LEU A 219 -5.87 18.51 9.99
C LEU A 219 -6.16 19.99 9.70
N PRO A 220 -5.89 20.48 8.48
CA PRO A 220 -6.43 21.74 8.00
C PRO A 220 -7.96 21.76 8.05
N GLU A 221 -8.55 22.95 7.98
CA GLU A 221 -9.98 23.09 7.78
C GLU A 221 -10.33 22.76 6.32
N GLY A 222 -11.45 22.10 6.12
CA GLY A 222 -11.96 21.72 4.81
C GLY A 222 -12.92 20.56 4.93
N THR A 223 -13.94 20.57 4.07
CA THR A 223 -14.97 19.52 4.01
C THR A 223 -15.36 19.29 2.56
N VAL A 224 -15.48 18.05 2.18
CA VAL A 224 -16.03 17.62 0.87
C VAL A 224 -17.12 16.59 1.09
N THR A 225 -18.11 16.55 0.21
CA THR A 225 -19.18 15.55 0.22
C THR A 225 -18.85 14.44 -0.80
N TYR A 226 -18.87 13.18 -0.38
CA TYR A 226 -18.77 12.01 -1.25
C TYR A 226 -19.77 10.95 -0.83
N GLY A 227 -20.51 10.37 -1.81
CA GLY A 227 -21.56 9.40 -1.53
C GLY A 227 -22.66 9.93 -0.61
N GLY A 228 -22.92 11.25 -0.61
CA GLY A 228 -23.89 11.91 0.26
C GLY A 228 -23.41 12.12 1.71
N VAL A 229 -22.14 11.87 2.02
CA VAL A 229 -21.56 12.02 3.36
C VAL A 229 -20.47 13.08 3.35
N ASP A 230 -20.54 14.03 4.29
CA ASP A 230 -19.53 15.05 4.48
C ASP A 230 -18.31 14.47 5.21
N ARG A 231 -17.11 14.78 4.70
CA ARG A 231 -15.82 14.31 5.22
C ARG A 231 -14.79 15.42 5.24
N PRO A 232 -13.86 15.41 6.21
CA PRO A 232 -12.70 16.29 6.16
C PRO A 232 -11.94 16.11 4.83
N GLY A 233 -11.58 17.20 4.19
CA GLY A 233 -10.85 17.16 2.91
C GLY A 233 -11.23 18.29 1.93
N ALA A 234 -10.69 18.30 0.78
CA ALA A 234 -9.55 17.49 0.34
C ALA A 234 -8.26 18.21 0.75
N PHE A 235 -7.28 17.44 1.20
CA PHE A 235 -6.00 17.99 1.64
C PHE A 235 -4.89 17.45 0.73
N ALA A 236 -4.02 18.33 0.22
CA ALA A 236 -2.82 17.89 -0.48
C ALA A 236 -1.84 17.23 0.52
N THR A 237 -1.02 16.28 0.06
CA THR A 237 -0.02 15.60 0.91
C THR A 237 0.82 16.61 1.70
N ARG A 238 1.30 17.70 1.07
CA ARG A 238 2.09 18.75 1.74
C ARG A 238 1.35 19.47 2.88
N GLU A 239 0.02 19.45 2.90
CA GLU A 239 -0.81 20.04 3.96
C GLU A 239 -0.96 19.11 5.18
N LEU A 240 -0.51 17.86 5.07
CA LEU A 240 -0.58 16.87 6.15
C LEU A 240 0.59 16.95 7.12
N HIS A 241 1.39 18.03 7.08
CA HIS A 241 2.46 18.29 8.03
C HIS A 241 1.91 18.92 9.30
N PHE A 242 1.28 18.10 10.14
CA PHE A 242 0.68 18.52 11.41
C PHE A 242 1.09 17.58 12.56
N GLY A 243 1.18 18.13 13.75
CA GLY A 243 1.48 17.41 14.97
C GLY A 243 0.22 16.98 15.73
N ARG A 244 0.42 16.62 16.97
CA ARG A 244 -0.62 16.31 17.95
C ARG A 244 -0.22 16.84 19.32
N PHE A 245 -1.17 17.02 20.20
CA PHE A 245 -0.87 17.30 21.61
C PHE A 245 -0.27 16.03 22.26
N TYR A 246 0.84 16.25 22.95
CA TYR A 246 1.47 15.23 23.79
C TYR A 246 1.38 15.66 25.26
N THR A 247 1.25 14.69 26.16
CA THR A 247 1.38 14.96 27.60
C THR A 247 2.83 15.26 27.95
N ASP A 248 3.06 15.99 29.06
CA ASP A 248 4.41 16.28 29.56
C ASP A 248 5.22 14.99 29.77
N LEU A 249 4.56 13.92 30.24
CA LEU A 249 5.20 12.61 30.37
C LEU A 249 5.64 12.02 29.04
N SER A 250 4.84 12.19 27.98
CA SER A 250 5.22 11.73 26.63
C SER A 250 6.42 12.51 26.10
N LEU A 251 6.41 13.84 26.25
CA LEU A 251 7.53 14.70 25.84
C LEU A 251 8.82 14.36 26.60
N LYS A 252 8.74 14.15 27.93
CA LYS A 252 9.90 13.70 28.72
C LYS A 252 10.45 12.35 28.25
N ARG A 253 9.56 11.43 27.85
CA ARG A 253 9.97 10.13 27.27
C ARG A 253 10.70 10.33 25.94
N PHE A 254 10.14 11.15 25.05
CA PHE A 254 10.74 11.38 23.74
C PHE A 254 12.12 12.02 23.87
N ALA A 255 12.25 13.07 24.69
CA ALA A 255 13.51 13.75 24.96
C ALA A 255 14.59 12.84 25.60
N SER A 256 14.16 11.77 26.32
CA SER A 256 15.08 10.81 26.94
C SER A 256 15.53 9.70 26.01
N ILE A 257 14.95 9.59 24.80
CA ILE A 257 15.34 8.58 23.81
C ILE A 257 16.35 9.22 22.84
N PRO A 258 17.59 8.74 22.80
CA PRO A 258 18.62 9.29 21.92
C PRO A 258 18.31 9.00 20.45
N GLU A 259 19.07 9.63 19.54
CA GLU A 259 19.04 9.25 18.12
C GLU A 259 19.25 7.74 17.93
N LYS A 260 18.46 7.15 17.03
CA LYS A 260 18.43 5.70 16.77
C LYS A 260 17.98 4.84 17.96
N GLY A 261 17.72 5.43 19.13
CA GLY A 261 17.27 4.78 20.35
C GLY A 261 15.82 4.29 20.32
N ASN A 262 15.36 3.76 21.41
CA ASN A 262 14.00 3.24 21.61
C ASN A 262 13.62 3.17 23.10
N ARG A 263 12.50 2.52 23.44
CA ARG A 263 12.00 2.40 24.82
C ARG A 263 12.99 1.80 25.84
N PHE A 264 13.99 1.06 25.40
CA PHE A 264 14.99 0.46 26.31
C PHE A 264 16.02 1.47 26.81
N ASP A 265 16.09 2.64 26.16
CA ASP A 265 16.95 3.74 26.60
C ASP A 265 16.26 4.63 27.64
N LEU A 266 14.96 4.39 27.94
CA LEU A 266 14.23 5.14 28.95
C LEU A 266 14.71 4.82 30.35
N PRO A 267 14.93 5.85 31.21
CA PRO A 267 15.17 5.64 32.62
C PRO A 267 13.96 5.02 33.32
N ASP A 268 14.20 4.29 34.40
CA ASP A 268 13.17 3.47 35.10
C ASP A 268 11.93 4.27 35.52
N GLU A 269 12.10 5.53 35.93
CA GLU A 269 11.02 6.42 36.34
C GLU A 269 10.06 6.80 35.19
N LEU A 270 10.55 6.78 33.94
CA LEU A 270 9.76 7.07 32.74
C LEU A 270 9.15 5.82 32.11
N LEU A 271 9.49 4.62 32.57
CA LEU A 271 8.90 3.40 32.03
C LEU A 271 7.41 3.30 32.35
N ALA A 272 6.61 2.87 31.36
CA ALA A 272 5.23 2.50 31.60
C ALA A 272 5.15 1.24 32.51
N PRO A 273 4.09 1.08 33.32
CA PRO A 273 3.97 -0.09 34.20
C PRO A 273 4.11 -1.45 33.50
N CYS A 274 3.58 -1.55 32.28
CA CYS A 274 3.72 -2.77 31.46
C CYS A 274 5.16 -3.01 31.01
N TRP A 275 5.95 -1.96 30.75
CA TRP A 275 7.35 -2.09 30.32
C TRP A 275 8.29 -2.44 31.47
N ARG A 276 7.96 -2.04 32.70
CA ARG A 276 8.71 -2.47 33.91
C ARG A 276 8.60 -3.97 34.12
N LYS A 277 7.42 -4.57 33.81
CA LYS A 277 7.17 -6.00 33.92
C LYS A 277 7.79 -6.80 32.76
N HIS A 278 7.85 -6.21 31.57
CA HIS A 278 8.31 -6.87 30.34
C HIS A 278 9.50 -6.09 29.75
N ARG A 279 10.71 -6.37 30.26
CA ARG A 279 11.97 -5.78 29.78
C ARG A 279 12.49 -6.43 28.49
N THR A 280 11.76 -7.37 27.92
CA THR A 280 12.01 -8.03 26.64
C THR A 280 10.93 -7.67 25.62
N GLY A 281 11.11 -8.05 24.37
CA GLY A 281 10.18 -7.80 23.27
C GLY A 281 10.76 -6.91 22.20
N THR A 282 9.90 -6.34 21.34
CA THR A 282 10.37 -5.57 20.19
C THR A 282 11.04 -4.24 20.60
N ALA A 283 12.20 -3.97 20.00
CA ALA A 283 12.94 -2.72 20.11
C ALA A 283 12.32 -1.58 19.26
N ASP A 284 11.21 -1.84 18.52
CA ASP A 284 10.60 -0.81 17.70
C ASP A 284 9.70 0.15 18.48
N VAL A 285 9.11 -0.31 19.60
CA VAL A 285 8.22 0.53 20.41
C VAL A 285 8.96 1.76 20.90
N MET A 286 8.37 2.95 20.66
CA MET A 286 8.98 4.25 20.95
C MET A 286 10.34 4.46 20.27
N GLY A 287 10.63 3.74 19.19
CA GLY A 287 11.88 3.90 18.46
C GLY A 287 11.90 5.17 17.62
N ARG A 288 13.05 5.87 17.61
CA ARG A 288 13.35 6.90 16.62
C ARG A 288 13.72 6.26 15.30
N LEU A 289 13.20 6.80 14.21
CA LEU A 289 13.62 6.41 12.85
C LEU A 289 15.11 6.73 12.64
N HIS A 290 15.71 6.05 11.71
CA HIS A 290 17.14 6.21 11.40
C HIS A 290 17.26 6.93 10.05
N LEU A 291 17.94 8.08 10.01
CA LEU A 291 18.16 8.84 8.77
C LEU A 291 18.98 8.07 7.74
N ASP A 292 19.97 7.30 8.19
CA ASP A 292 20.99 6.62 7.37
C ASP A 292 20.51 5.33 6.68
N LYS A 293 19.22 5.02 6.72
CA LYS A 293 18.65 3.83 6.08
C LYS A 293 17.16 3.97 5.78
N PRO A 294 16.54 3.04 5.03
CA PRO A 294 15.09 3.00 4.83
C PRO A 294 14.34 2.92 6.15
N SER A 295 13.14 3.49 6.19
CA SER A 295 12.19 3.34 7.30
C SER A 295 11.81 1.87 7.51
N VAL A 296 11.38 1.55 8.71
CA VAL A 296 10.55 0.36 8.95
C VAL A 296 9.22 0.49 8.21
N THR A 297 8.46 -0.61 8.08
CA THR A 297 7.14 -0.58 7.46
C THR A 297 6.22 0.45 8.13
N ILE A 298 5.76 1.44 7.36
CA ILE A 298 4.72 2.38 7.79
C ILE A 298 3.39 1.62 7.89
N ARG A 299 2.84 1.57 9.11
CA ARG A 299 1.56 0.92 9.42
C ARG A 299 0.47 1.96 9.64
N THR A 300 -0.76 1.53 9.81
CA THR A 300 -1.95 2.38 9.94
C THR A 300 -1.97 3.29 11.19
N GLU A 301 -1.15 3.00 12.19
CA GLU A 301 -1.04 3.78 13.44
C GLU A 301 0.35 4.43 13.61
N PHE A 302 1.06 4.75 12.52
CA PHE A 302 2.42 5.33 12.56
C PHE A 302 2.51 6.64 13.36
N PHE A 303 1.42 7.36 13.52
CA PHE A 303 1.34 8.58 14.32
C PHE A 303 1.30 8.32 15.85
N LYS A 304 1.39 7.05 16.27
CA LYS A 304 1.44 6.59 17.66
C LYS A 304 2.79 5.94 17.95
N PRO A 305 3.71 6.62 18.66
CA PRO A 305 5.06 6.10 18.95
C PRO A 305 5.06 4.75 19.68
N GLU A 306 4.03 4.49 20.50
CA GLU A 306 3.85 3.24 21.22
C GLU A 306 3.51 2.03 20.32
N LYS A 307 3.24 2.25 19.05
CA LYS A 307 2.89 1.21 18.08
C LYS A 307 4.05 0.74 17.21
N GLY A 308 5.21 1.38 17.31
CA GLY A 308 6.38 1.01 16.52
C GLY A 308 7.52 2.01 16.61
N ARG A 309 8.43 1.94 15.65
CA ARG A 309 9.54 2.86 15.47
C ARG A 309 9.08 4.05 14.63
N TYR A 310 8.37 4.98 15.27
CA TYR A 310 7.71 6.11 14.61
C TYR A 310 8.00 7.47 15.24
N LEU A 311 8.94 7.56 16.19
CA LEU A 311 9.49 8.86 16.59
C LEU A 311 10.32 9.42 15.44
N HIS A 312 10.19 10.74 15.23
CA HIS A 312 11.03 11.47 14.29
C HIS A 312 12.51 11.26 14.64
N PRO A 313 13.41 11.22 13.67
CA PRO A 313 14.83 10.95 13.93
C PRO A 313 15.45 11.87 14.98
N THR A 314 15.16 13.16 14.92
CA THR A 314 15.73 14.21 15.77
C THR A 314 14.72 14.91 16.67
N GLU A 315 13.45 15.07 16.24
CA GLU A 315 12.44 15.83 16.98
C GLU A 315 11.71 14.98 18.01
N ASP A 316 11.21 15.63 19.06
CA ASP A 316 10.47 14.97 20.16
C ASP A 316 8.99 14.81 19.84
N ARG A 317 8.71 14.15 18.70
CA ARG A 317 7.38 13.88 18.18
C ARG A 317 7.36 12.59 17.35
N ALA A 318 6.17 12.06 17.10
CA ALA A 318 5.99 11.07 16.04
C ALA A 318 6.19 11.71 14.65
N ILE A 319 6.43 10.89 13.66
CA ILE A 319 6.36 11.36 12.27
C ILE A 319 4.95 11.84 11.95
N THR A 320 4.85 12.83 11.06
CA THR A 320 3.59 13.37 10.56
C THR A 320 3.00 12.52 9.46
N HIS A 321 1.77 12.81 9.07
CA HIS A 321 1.13 12.16 7.92
C HIS A 321 1.83 12.54 6.61
N TYR A 322 2.34 13.77 6.50
CA TYR A 322 3.16 14.20 5.37
C TYR A 322 4.43 13.36 5.22
N GLU A 323 5.22 13.27 6.29
CA GLU A 323 6.44 12.45 6.31
C GLU A 323 6.16 10.98 5.97
N ALA A 324 5.10 10.41 6.52
CA ALA A 324 4.69 9.04 6.24
C ALA A 324 4.23 8.83 4.79
N ALA A 325 3.51 9.79 4.21
CA ALA A 325 3.07 9.74 2.82
C ALA A 325 4.27 9.81 1.85
N LEU A 326 5.26 10.68 2.12
CA LEU A 326 6.49 10.76 1.34
C LEU A 326 7.34 9.49 1.45
N ILE A 327 7.42 8.87 2.63
CA ILE A 327 8.09 7.56 2.81
C ILE A 327 7.41 6.48 1.96
N GLN A 328 6.09 6.51 1.82
CA GLN A 328 5.33 5.63 0.93
C GLN A 328 5.46 6.00 -0.56
N GLY A 329 6.01 7.20 -0.85
CA GLY A 329 6.27 7.70 -2.20
C GLY A 329 5.11 8.46 -2.83
N PHE A 330 4.09 8.85 -2.08
CA PHE A 330 2.99 9.65 -2.61
C PHE A 330 3.48 11.05 -3.02
N PRO A 331 2.97 11.59 -4.15
CA PRO A 331 3.27 12.95 -4.57
C PRO A 331 2.78 13.99 -3.56
N GLU A 332 3.44 15.15 -3.50
CA GLU A 332 3.06 16.24 -2.58
C GLU A 332 1.69 16.83 -2.84
N ASN A 333 1.23 16.77 -4.08
CA ASN A 333 -0.08 17.26 -4.52
C ASN A 333 -1.18 16.20 -4.47
N TYR A 334 -0.89 14.97 -4.00
CA TYR A 334 -1.89 13.90 -3.85
C TYR A 334 -2.99 14.36 -2.90
N GLN A 335 -4.25 14.16 -3.27
CA GLN A 335 -5.39 14.65 -2.51
C GLN A 335 -5.89 13.58 -1.53
N TRP A 336 -6.15 13.96 -0.29
CA TRP A 336 -6.60 13.08 0.78
C TRP A 336 -7.95 13.52 1.32
N VAL A 337 -8.83 12.55 1.57
CA VAL A 337 -10.15 12.76 2.19
C VAL A 337 -10.27 11.85 3.41
N GLY A 338 -10.79 12.39 4.50
CA GLY A 338 -11.06 11.66 5.72
C GLY A 338 -10.49 12.30 6.98
N THR A 339 -10.81 11.71 8.11
CA THR A 339 -10.23 12.04 9.41
C THR A 339 -8.75 11.70 9.45
N ARG A 340 -8.03 12.20 10.44
CA ARG A 340 -6.61 11.87 10.66
C ARG A 340 -6.37 10.35 10.70
N GLU A 341 -7.24 9.61 11.36
CA GLU A 341 -7.14 8.16 11.50
C GLU A 341 -7.42 7.45 10.17
N GLU A 342 -8.38 7.95 9.39
CA GLU A 342 -8.70 7.40 8.06
C GLU A 342 -7.57 7.63 7.07
N ILE A 343 -7.01 8.85 7.03
CA ILE A 343 -5.84 9.17 6.18
C ILE A 343 -4.63 8.31 6.60
N ALA A 344 -4.40 8.13 7.91
CA ALA A 344 -3.33 7.25 8.38
C ALA A 344 -3.51 5.80 7.93
N ARG A 345 -4.75 5.28 7.93
CA ARG A 345 -5.05 3.94 7.39
C ARG A 345 -4.79 3.85 5.90
N GLN A 346 -5.20 4.86 5.15
CA GLN A 346 -4.95 4.94 3.70
C GLN A 346 -3.46 4.90 3.39
N ILE A 347 -2.65 5.73 4.06
CA ILE A 347 -1.19 5.76 3.91
C ILE A 347 -0.56 4.43 4.32
N GLY A 348 -0.94 3.89 5.49
CA GLY A 348 -0.34 2.66 6.03
C GLY A 348 -0.68 1.38 5.26
N ASN A 349 -1.87 1.33 4.65
CA ASN A 349 -2.30 0.19 3.84
C ASN A 349 -1.76 0.22 2.41
N ALA A 350 -1.33 1.37 1.92
CA ALA A 350 -0.90 1.51 0.53
C ALA A 350 0.28 0.60 0.15
N VAL A 351 0.27 0.14 -1.09
CA VAL A 351 1.47 -0.37 -1.75
C VAL A 351 2.40 0.81 -1.99
N PRO A 352 3.71 0.74 -1.63
CA PRO A 352 4.63 1.82 -1.93
C PRO A 352 4.68 2.13 -3.42
N ILE A 353 4.62 3.42 -3.74
CA ILE A 353 4.52 3.89 -5.14
C ILE A 353 5.65 3.33 -6.00
N GLN A 354 6.89 3.28 -5.49
CA GLN A 354 8.06 2.77 -6.21
C GLN A 354 7.92 1.28 -6.57
N LEU A 355 7.34 0.47 -5.68
CA LEU A 355 7.05 -0.94 -5.97
C LEU A 355 5.97 -1.05 -7.05
N GLY A 356 4.90 -0.26 -6.96
CA GLY A 356 3.88 -0.17 -8.01
C GLY A 356 4.47 0.25 -9.37
N THR A 357 5.40 1.22 -9.38
CA THR A 357 6.10 1.65 -10.60
C THR A 357 6.98 0.54 -11.18
N ALA A 358 7.66 -0.24 -10.34
CA ALA A 358 8.46 -1.38 -10.81
C ALA A 358 7.58 -2.47 -11.44
N ILE A 359 6.42 -2.76 -10.83
CA ILE A 359 5.40 -3.67 -11.39
C ILE A 359 4.91 -3.11 -12.74
N GLY A 360 4.59 -1.82 -12.82
CA GLY A 360 4.14 -1.16 -14.04
C GLY A 360 5.15 -1.25 -15.17
N ARG A 361 6.45 -1.02 -14.91
CA ARG A 361 7.52 -1.20 -15.90
C ARG A 361 7.59 -2.64 -16.43
N ARG A 362 7.32 -3.62 -15.59
CA ARG A 362 7.32 -5.03 -16.01
C ARG A 362 6.11 -5.34 -16.87
N LEU A 363 4.93 -4.86 -16.48
CA LEU A 363 3.70 -4.98 -17.26
C LEU A 363 3.80 -4.26 -18.61
N GLN A 364 4.41 -3.06 -18.65
CA GLN A 364 4.63 -2.34 -19.90
C GLN A 364 5.39 -3.18 -20.92
N LYS A 365 6.47 -3.85 -20.49
CA LYS A 365 7.22 -4.77 -21.36
C LYS A 365 6.38 -5.96 -21.82
N ALA A 366 5.51 -6.47 -20.95
CA ALA A 366 4.61 -7.57 -21.29
C ALA A 366 3.57 -7.16 -22.32
N PHE A 367 2.93 -6.00 -22.14
CA PHE A 367 1.94 -5.48 -23.07
C PHE A 367 2.53 -5.07 -24.41
N SER A 368 3.77 -4.55 -24.44
CA SER A 368 4.46 -4.15 -25.70
C SER A 368 5.10 -5.31 -26.45
N GLY A 369 5.04 -6.56 -25.92
CA GLY A 369 5.73 -7.70 -26.51
C GLY A 369 7.27 -7.62 -26.44
N SER A 370 7.81 -6.69 -25.64
CA SER A 370 9.25 -6.45 -25.51
C SER A 370 9.90 -7.25 -24.37
N LEU A 371 9.31 -8.39 -23.99
CA LEU A 371 9.87 -9.29 -22.98
C LEU A 371 11.12 -9.98 -23.56
N GLU A 372 12.26 -9.77 -22.94
CA GLU A 372 13.44 -10.59 -23.19
C GLU A 372 13.11 -12.02 -22.77
N ILE A 373 13.29 -12.99 -23.70
CA ILE A 373 13.19 -14.43 -23.38
C ILE A 373 14.32 -14.71 -22.39
N ARG A 374 13.99 -14.92 -21.11
CA ARG A 374 14.97 -15.41 -20.14
C ARG A 374 15.37 -16.82 -20.54
N ASP A 375 16.67 -17.08 -20.71
CA ASP A 375 17.21 -18.43 -20.74
C ASP A 375 16.75 -19.19 -19.48
N GLU A 376 16.17 -20.39 -19.69
CA GLU A 376 15.57 -21.23 -18.64
C GLU A 376 16.52 -21.71 -17.53
N THR A 377 17.74 -21.17 -17.44
CA THR A 377 18.81 -21.61 -16.52
C THR A 377 18.69 -21.07 -15.09
N GLN A 378 17.67 -20.26 -14.73
CA GLN A 378 17.49 -19.75 -13.37
C GLN A 378 16.21 -20.24 -12.64
N ALA A 379 15.49 -21.20 -13.18
CA ALA A 379 14.22 -21.71 -12.61
C ALA A 379 14.38 -22.76 -11.48
N SER A 380 15.54 -22.88 -10.82
CA SER A 380 15.73 -23.86 -9.75
C SER A 380 16.29 -23.23 -8.46
N ARG A 381 15.47 -22.43 -7.79
CA ARG A 381 15.76 -22.00 -6.41
C ARG A 381 14.51 -21.88 -5.52
N VAL A 382 13.51 -22.74 -5.69
CA VAL A 382 12.55 -23.07 -4.62
C VAL A 382 12.08 -24.50 -4.85
N ALA A 383 12.77 -25.44 -4.24
CA ALA A 383 12.27 -26.76 -3.88
C ALA A 383 12.33 -26.87 -2.36
#